data_599118697cfdbb605ff6256c2d065cfc
#
_entry.id   599118697cfdbb605ff6256c2d065cfc
#
_cell.length_a   1.000
_cell.length_b   1.000
_cell.length_c   1.000
_cell.angle_alpha   90.00
_cell.angle_beta   90.00
_cell.angle_gamma   90.00
#
_symmetry.space_group_name_H-M   'P 1'
#
loop_
_entity.id
_entity.type
_entity.pdbx_description
1 polymer ?
#
loop_
_entity_poly.entity_id
_entity_poly.type
_entity_poly.pdbx_seq_one_letter_code
_entity_poly.pdbx_strand_id
1 'polypeptide(L)'
;MSAPGQHSPVVAGTVRRYRVTHTTRYTYDDVVSSSYGRCYLTPRALSDQRVESSQVSVDPEPDDRSTGVDVYGNSDTYFHVRTPHDALTVTAESVVEVDPIDQGLLLSAAALGPWEECRPAGTSAPVVEFAMDLYPAEITDAVREYAAEVFTPGRPLLEAIVDLTNRINTDFTYRSGSTAISTRVATVMARREGVCQDFARVALACLRAVGLAGRYVSGYLATEPPPGRERVVGADASHAWAAVWLPGERWLAFDPTNDKLVDERHVTVAWGRDYDDVPPLRGVIYTESSSSRIEVSVDVAPIDPAASGNPANRASDAH
;
A
#
# COMPACT_ATOMS: atom_id res chain seq x y z
N MET A 1 -9.05 38.76 -0.11
CA MET A 1 -7.63 38.41 -0.24
C MET A 1 -7.28 37.55 0.98
N SER A 2 -7.42 36.23 0.86
CA SER A 2 -7.05 35.28 1.91
C SER A 2 -5.58 34.92 1.72
N ALA A 3 -4.83 34.93 2.82
CA ALA A 3 -3.41 34.62 2.83
C ALA A 3 -3.15 33.18 2.39
N PRO A 4 -2.06 32.89 1.66
CA PRO A 4 -1.69 31.53 1.30
C PRO A 4 -1.41 30.72 2.56
N GLY A 5 -2.00 29.52 2.64
CA GLY A 5 -1.80 28.59 3.75
C GLY A 5 -0.31 28.32 3.97
N GLN A 6 0.14 28.52 5.18
CA GLN A 6 1.49 28.13 5.63
C GLN A 6 1.53 26.60 5.63
N HIS A 7 2.20 26.01 4.63
CA HIS A 7 2.60 24.60 4.70
C HIS A 7 3.55 24.45 5.91
N SER A 8 3.13 23.66 6.89
CA SER A 8 4.00 23.29 8.00
C SER A 8 5.26 22.63 7.44
N PRO A 9 6.46 23.00 7.93
CA PRO A 9 7.69 22.33 7.49
C PRO A 9 7.57 20.84 7.77
N VAL A 10 7.95 20.01 6.79
CA VAL A 10 8.05 18.55 6.97
C VAL A 10 9.03 18.33 8.13
N VAL A 11 8.52 17.91 9.27
CA VAL A 11 9.34 17.60 10.45
C VAL A 11 10.21 16.41 10.07
N ALA A 12 11.51 16.49 10.30
CA ALA A 12 12.41 15.37 10.09
C ALA A 12 11.94 14.20 10.95
N GLY A 13 11.41 13.17 10.31
CA GLY A 13 10.99 11.93 10.97
C GLY A 13 12.19 11.19 11.56
N THR A 14 11.92 10.19 12.38
CA THR A 14 12.92 9.27 12.91
C THR A 14 12.66 7.88 12.38
N VAL A 15 13.73 7.12 12.16
CA VAL A 15 13.60 5.70 11.79
C VAL A 15 12.64 4.99 12.74
N ARG A 16 11.69 4.25 12.18
CA ARG A 16 10.70 3.48 12.92
C ARG A 16 10.89 1.99 12.67
N ARG A 17 10.72 1.21 13.70
CA ARG A 17 10.81 -0.25 13.64
C ARG A 17 9.49 -0.86 14.07
N TYR A 18 8.98 -1.81 13.28
CA TYR A 18 7.68 -2.43 13.51
C TYR A 18 7.75 -3.94 13.46
N ARG A 19 6.93 -4.58 14.31
CA ARG A 19 6.43 -5.93 14.08
C ARG A 19 5.08 -5.83 13.41
N VAL A 20 4.97 -6.44 12.25
CA VAL A 20 3.72 -6.51 11.49
C VAL A 20 3.19 -7.93 11.57
N THR A 21 1.93 -8.07 11.96
CA THR A 21 1.20 -9.34 11.89
C THR A 21 -0.07 -9.13 11.07
N HIS A 22 -0.21 -9.86 9.98
CA HIS A 22 -1.40 -9.86 9.14
C HIS A 22 -1.99 -11.25 9.11
N THR A 23 -3.24 -11.41 9.54
CA THR A 23 -3.96 -12.67 9.53
C THR A 23 -5.21 -12.53 8.67
N THR A 24 -5.35 -13.41 7.68
CA THR A 24 -6.59 -13.59 6.91
C THR A 24 -7.14 -14.97 7.20
N ARG A 25 -8.38 -15.03 7.69
CA ARG A 25 -9.09 -16.27 7.97
C ARG A 25 -10.35 -16.36 7.11
N TYR A 26 -10.46 -17.47 6.39
CA TYR A 26 -11.68 -17.90 5.73
C TYR A 26 -12.36 -18.97 6.57
N THR A 27 -13.67 -18.90 6.67
CA THR A 27 -14.51 -19.97 7.25
C THR A 27 -15.58 -20.31 6.22
N TYR A 28 -15.76 -21.59 5.97
CA TYR A 28 -16.68 -22.12 4.97
C TYR A 28 -17.84 -22.83 5.68
N ASP A 29 -19.03 -22.81 5.09
CA ASP A 29 -20.21 -23.52 5.63
C ASP A 29 -20.26 -24.98 5.21
N ASP A 30 -19.36 -25.44 4.35
CA ASP A 30 -19.15 -26.83 4.00
C ASP A 30 -17.65 -27.11 3.76
N VAL A 31 -17.29 -28.39 3.65
CA VAL A 31 -15.91 -28.82 3.47
C VAL A 31 -15.33 -28.35 2.14
N VAL A 32 -14.17 -27.74 2.19
CA VAL A 32 -13.33 -27.43 1.04
C VAL A 32 -12.37 -28.59 0.82
N SER A 33 -12.42 -29.21 -0.34
CA SER A 33 -11.56 -30.36 -0.70
C SER A 33 -10.18 -29.94 -1.17
N SER A 34 -10.04 -28.69 -1.67
CA SER A 34 -8.75 -28.17 -2.15
C SER A 34 -8.78 -26.63 -2.18
N SER A 35 -7.70 -26.01 -1.74
CA SER A 35 -7.49 -24.54 -1.77
C SER A 35 -6.17 -24.21 -2.42
N TYR A 36 -6.20 -23.35 -3.44
CA TYR A 36 -5.02 -22.73 -4.03
C TYR A 36 -5.00 -21.27 -3.63
N GLY A 37 -3.85 -20.77 -3.17
CA GLY A 37 -3.70 -19.38 -2.82
C GLY A 37 -2.39 -18.78 -3.33
N ARG A 38 -2.44 -17.48 -3.61
CA ARG A 38 -1.27 -16.64 -3.85
C ARG A 38 -1.40 -15.38 -3.03
N CYS A 39 -0.37 -15.02 -2.28
CA CYS A 39 -0.40 -13.84 -1.44
C CYS A 39 0.85 -12.97 -1.63
N TYR A 40 0.64 -11.65 -1.50
CA TYR A 40 1.65 -10.61 -1.47
C TYR A 40 1.64 -10.01 -0.06
N LEU A 41 2.30 -10.67 0.88
CA LEU A 41 2.30 -10.32 2.30
C LEU A 41 3.72 -10.12 2.88
N THR A 42 4.75 -10.38 2.06
CA THR A 42 6.15 -10.16 2.44
C THR A 42 6.56 -8.72 2.11
N PRO A 43 6.92 -7.89 3.10
CA PRO A 43 7.37 -6.52 2.85
C PRO A 43 8.59 -6.49 1.92
N ARG A 44 8.69 -5.43 1.13
CA ARG A 44 9.81 -5.22 0.20
C ARG A 44 11.04 -4.71 0.94
N ALA A 45 12.22 -5.16 0.51
CA ALA A 45 13.46 -4.50 0.87
C ALA A 45 13.69 -3.32 -0.11
N LEU A 46 13.78 -2.11 0.43
CA LEU A 46 13.95 -0.85 -0.31
C LEU A 46 15.11 -0.06 0.26
N SER A 47 15.50 1.04 -0.41
CA SER A 47 16.53 1.95 0.11
C SER A 47 16.14 2.63 1.43
N ASP A 48 14.85 2.79 1.66
CA ASP A 48 14.21 3.42 2.82
C ASP A 48 13.41 2.43 3.69
N GLN A 49 13.48 1.12 3.38
CA GLN A 49 12.82 0.08 4.16
C GLN A 49 13.65 -1.19 4.25
N ARG A 50 14.07 -1.56 5.45
CA ARG A 50 14.81 -2.80 5.71
C ARG A 50 13.90 -3.86 6.32
N VAL A 51 13.88 -5.05 5.72
CA VAL A 51 13.18 -6.23 6.25
C VAL A 51 14.18 -7.07 7.02
N GLU A 52 14.00 -7.17 8.34
CA GLU A 52 14.86 -7.97 9.22
C GLU A 52 14.45 -9.45 9.22
N SER A 53 13.15 -9.68 9.20
CA SER A 53 12.56 -11.02 9.07
C SER A 53 11.18 -10.95 8.45
N SER A 54 10.81 -12.02 7.74
CA SER A 54 9.45 -12.18 7.23
C SER A 54 9.14 -13.67 7.10
N GLN A 55 7.93 -14.07 7.51
CA GLN A 55 7.42 -15.42 7.39
C GLN A 55 5.93 -15.37 7.06
N VAL A 56 5.50 -16.24 6.15
CA VAL A 56 4.08 -16.51 5.88
C VAL A 56 3.80 -17.95 6.34
N SER A 57 2.75 -18.18 7.09
CA SER A 57 2.25 -19.48 7.48
C SER A 57 0.82 -19.69 6.99
N VAL A 58 0.46 -20.93 6.74
CA VAL A 58 -0.87 -21.32 6.25
C VAL A 58 -1.36 -22.49 7.08
N ASP A 59 -2.60 -22.44 7.53
CA ASP A 59 -3.25 -23.49 8.29
C ASP A 59 -4.64 -23.80 7.65
N PRO A 60 -4.89 -25.07 7.24
CA PRO A 60 -4.04 -26.25 7.38
C PRO A 60 -2.71 -26.14 6.63
N GLU A 61 -1.70 -26.92 7.10
CA GLU A 61 -0.38 -26.97 6.45
C GLU A 61 -0.52 -27.35 4.98
N PRO A 62 0.03 -26.54 4.05
CA PRO A 62 -0.10 -26.81 2.62
C PRO A 62 0.74 -28.01 2.18
N ASP A 63 0.20 -28.80 1.28
CA ASP A 63 0.90 -29.91 0.63
C ASP A 63 2.00 -29.44 -0.34
N ASP A 64 1.80 -28.24 -0.90
CA ASP A 64 2.76 -27.60 -1.79
C ASP A 64 2.82 -26.10 -1.50
N ARG A 65 4.05 -25.58 -1.48
CA ARG A 65 4.32 -24.16 -1.22
C ARG A 65 5.56 -23.72 -1.98
N SER A 66 5.48 -22.56 -2.59
CA SER A 66 6.62 -21.92 -3.21
C SER A 66 6.61 -20.41 -2.98
N THR A 67 7.79 -19.80 -3.04
CA THR A 67 7.97 -18.35 -3.02
C THR A 67 8.58 -17.92 -4.35
N GLY A 68 8.13 -16.79 -4.85
CA GLY A 68 8.59 -16.23 -6.12
C GLY A 68 8.78 -14.72 -6.05
N VAL A 69 9.18 -14.18 -7.18
CA VAL A 69 9.25 -12.74 -7.41
C VAL A 69 8.52 -12.46 -8.72
N ASP A 70 7.57 -11.55 -8.69
CA ASP A 70 6.81 -11.17 -9.87
C ASP A 70 7.56 -10.20 -10.79
N VAL A 71 6.92 -9.78 -11.88
CA VAL A 71 7.51 -8.86 -12.89
C VAL A 71 7.81 -7.47 -12.32
N TYR A 72 7.18 -7.08 -11.22
CA TYR A 72 7.41 -5.81 -10.53
C TYR A 72 8.40 -5.94 -9.37
N GLY A 73 8.97 -7.12 -9.18
CA GLY A 73 9.91 -7.41 -8.10
C GLY A 73 9.24 -7.59 -6.74
N ASN A 74 7.94 -7.84 -6.67
CA ASN A 74 7.25 -8.17 -5.42
C ASN A 74 7.49 -9.62 -5.05
N SER A 75 7.71 -9.89 -3.77
CA SER A 75 7.75 -11.26 -3.24
C SER A 75 6.32 -11.80 -3.14
N ASP A 76 6.09 -12.98 -3.68
CA ASP A 76 4.84 -13.70 -3.54
C ASP A 76 5.02 -15.08 -2.91
N THR A 77 3.97 -15.58 -2.30
CA THR A 77 3.89 -16.95 -1.80
C THR A 77 2.69 -17.62 -2.44
N TYR A 78 2.94 -18.73 -3.13
CA TYR A 78 1.94 -19.67 -3.59
C TYR A 78 1.81 -20.82 -2.60
N PHE A 79 0.59 -21.33 -2.41
CA PHE A 79 0.34 -22.52 -1.62
C PHE A 79 -0.85 -23.32 -2.16
N HIS A 80 -0.83 -24.64 -1.86
CA HIS A 80 -1.91 -25.57 -2.21
C HIS A 80 -2.18 -26.48 -1.00
N VAL A 81 -3.41 -26.42 -0.47
CA VAL A 81 -3.91 -27.28 0.61
C VAL A 81 -4.87 -28.29 0.00
N ARG A 82 -4.57 -29.59 0.15
CA ARG A 82 -5.40 -30.73 -0.31
C ARG A 82 -6.12 -31.43 0.84
N THR A 83 -5.69 -31.18 2.06
CA THR A 83 -6.39 -31.67 3.23
C THR A 83 -7.78 -31.06 3.29
N PRO A 84 -8.87 -31.87 3.40
CA PRO A 84 -10.22 -31.34 3.56
C PRO A 84 -10.32 -30.42 4.79
N HIS A 85 -10.90 -29.25 4.65
CA HIS A 85 -10.97 -28.24 5.71
C HIS A 85 -12.23 -27.38 5.60
N ASP A 86 -12.69 -26.84 6.71
CA ASP A 86 -13.79 -25.88 6.82
C ASP A 86 -13.28 -24.46 7.17
N ALA A 87 -11.97 -24.31 7.40
CA ALA A 87 -11.33 -23.02 7.59
C ALA A 87 -9.93 -23.03 6.95
N LEU A 88 -9.51 -21.85 6.48
CA LEU A 88 -8.17 -21.58 5.96
C LEU A 88 -7.66 -20.30 6.60
N THR A 89 -6.51 -20.37 7.25
CA THR A 89 -5.87 -19.20 7.86
C THR A 89 -4.51 -18.96 7.23
N VAL A 90 -4.26 -17.75 6.77
CA VAL A 90 -2.96 -17.29 6.28
C VAL A 90 -2.47 -16.20 7.19
N THR A 91 -1.30 -16.38 7.80
CA THR A 91 -0.67 -15.42 8.70
C THR A 91 0.69 -15.03 8.18
N ALA A 92 0.92 -13.72 8.04
CA ALA A 92 2.23 -13.15 7.75
C ALA A 92 2.75 -12.39 8.97
N GLU A 93 3.99 -12.67 9.35
CA GLU A 93 4.70 -11.98 10.42
C GLU A 93 6.00 -11.40 9.87
N SER A 94 6.26 -10.12 10.14
CA SER A 94 7.48 -9.46 9.67
C SER A 94 8.01 -8.49 10.70
N VAL A 95 9.32 -8.29 10.69
CA VAL A 95 9.99 -7.20 11.41
C VAL A 95 10.63 -6.30 10.36
N VAL A 96 10.24 -5.04 10.38
CA VAL A 96 10.68 -4.06 9.39
C VAL A 96 11.15 -2.77 10.08
N GLU A 97 12.12 -2.13 9.47
CA GLU A 97 12.57 -0.79 9.81
C GLU A 97 12.32 0.12 8.63
N VAL A 98 11.72 1.28 8.87
CA VAL A 98 11.33 2.25 7.84
C VAL A 98 11.98 3.59 8.16
N ASP A 99 12.69 4.13 7.19
CA ASP A 99 13.32 5.44 7.25
C ASP A 99 12.28 6.55 7.00
N PRO A 100 12.52 7.76 7.53
CA PRO A 100 11.71 8.92 7.17
C PRO A 100 11.86 9.26 5.68
N ILE A 101 10.89 10.03 5.16
CA ILE A 101 10.92 10.46 3.75
C ILE A 101 12.25 11.13 3.38
N ASP A 102 12.79 10.74 2.23
CA ASP A 102 14.02 11.32 1.70
C ASP A 102 13.84 12.80 1.33
N GLN A 103 14.42 13.68 2.14
CA GLN A 103 14.40 15.12 1.89
C GLN A 103 15.10 15.48 0.57
N GLY A 104 16.13 14.73 0.17
CA GLY A 104 16.79 14.90 -1.14
C GLY A 104 15.87 14.61 -2.32
N LEU A 105 14.89 13.72 -2.16
CA LEU A 105 13.85 13.49 -3.16
C LEU A 105 12.94 14.72 -3.28
N LEU A 106 12.45 15.28 -2.16
CA LEU A 106 11.54 16.41 -2.14
C LEU A 106 12.19 17.69 -2.67
N LEU A 107 13.49 17.87 -2.44
CA LEU A 107 14.26 19.04 -2.88
C LEU A 107 14.91 18.82 -4.27
N SER A 108 14.61 17.71 -4.94
CA SER A 108 15.17 17.42 -6.25
C SER A 108 14.61 18.36 -7.34
N ALA A 109 15.40 18.61 -8.37
CA ALA A 109 14.95 19.39 -9.52
C ALA A 109 13.70 18.80 -10.19
N ALA A 110 13.57 17.47 -10.18
CA ALA A 110 12.40 16.77 -10.73
C ALA A 110 11.13 17.00 -9.90
N ALA A 111 11.24 17.04 -8.57
CA ALA A 111 10.07 17.31 -7.70
C ALA A 111 9.67 18.79 -7.73
N LEU A 112 10.63 19.71 -7.82
CA LEU A 112 10.42 21.14 -7.80
C LEU A 112 10.24 21.75 -9.20
N GLY A 113 10.53 21.00 -10.26
CA GLY A 113 10.34 21.41 -11.66
C GLY A 113 8.93 21.15 -12.18
N PRO A 114 8.62 21.60 -13.42
CA PRO A 114 7.33 21.37 -14.06
C PRO A 114 6.98 19.88 -14.14
N TRP A 115 5.76 19.54 -13.77
CA TRP A 115 5.30 18.15 -13.77
C TRP A 115 5.40 17.46 -15.15
N GLU A 116 5.31 18.24 -16.23
CA GLU A 116 5.43 17.73 -17.60
C GLU A 116 6.78 17.06 -17.88
N GLU A 117 7.84 17.50 -17.21
CA GLU A 117 9.19 16.93 -17.34
C GLU A 117 9.31 15.54 -16.69
N CYS A 118 8.32 15.15 -15.88
CA CYS A 118 8.24 13.82 -15.26
C CYS A 118 7.41 12.82 -16.10
N ARG A 119 6.99 13.18 -17.30
CA ARG A 119 6.43 12.19 -18.23
C ARG A 119 7.51 11.23 -18.69
N PRO A 120 7.26 9.92 -18.76
CA PRO A 120 8.24 8.95 -19.22
C PRO A 120 8.44 9.08 -20.73
N ALA A 121 9.33 9.96 -21.14
CA ALA A 121 9.67 10.18 -22.56
C ALA A 121 10.86 9.32 -22.96
N GLY A 122 10.66 8.36 -23.88
CA GLY A 122 11.75 7.56 -24.47
C GLY A 122 12.53 6.69 -23.49
N THR A 123 11.97 6.45 -22.32
CA THR A 123 12.58 5.69 -21.22
C THR A 123 12.28 4.20 -21.27
N SER A 124 12.81 3.45 -20.32
CA SER A 124 12.66 2.00 -20.21
C SER A 124 11.19 1.57 -20.23
N ALA A 125 10.90 0.49 -20.93
CA ALA A 125 9.56 -0.09 -21.06
C ALA A 125 8.80 -0.25 -19.73
N PRO A 126 9.45 -0.63 -18.59
CA PRO A 126 8.75 -0.77 -17.31
C PRO A 126 8.09 0.49 -16.80
N VAL A 127 8.69 1.67 -16.97
CA VAL A 127 8.10 2.94 -16.48
C VAL A 127 6.92 3.38 -17.35
N VAL A 128 7.01 3.20 -18.67
CA VAL A 128 5.94 3.54 -19.63
C VAL A 128 4.66 2.77 -19.31
N GLU A 129 4.77 1.51 -18.89
CA GLU A 129 3.63 0.68 -18.52
C GLU A 129 2.77 1.30 -17.41
N PHE A 130 3.40 1.93 -16.43
CA PHE A 130 2.70 2.63 -15.34
C PHE A 130 2.01 3.94 -15.76
N ALA A 131 2.32 4.48 -16.94
CA ALA A 131 1.62 5.63 -17.51
C ALA A 131 0.42 5.25 -18.38
N MET A 132 0.27 3.96 -18.73
CA MET A 132 -0.83 3.48 -19.58
C MET A 132 -2.10 3.30 -18.76
N ASP A 133 -3.26 3.57 -19.38
CA ASP A 133 -4.56 3.26 -18.80
C ASP A 133 -4.73 1.74 -18.58
N LEU A 134 -5.67 1.37 -17.74
CA LEU A 134 -6.02 -0.02 -17.48
C LEU A 134 -6.96 -0.57 -18.58
N TYR A 135 -7.15 -1.87 -18.56
CA TYR A 135 -8.19 -2.52 -19.36
C TYR A 135 -9.12 -3.32 -18.45
N PRO A 136 -10.42 -2.98 -18.45
CA PRO A 136 -11.08 -1.87 -19.18
C PRO A 136 -10.63 -0.49 -18.71
N ALA A 137 -10.72 0.51 -19.61
CA ALA A 137 -10.23 1.88 -19.38
C ALA A 137 -10.87 2.54 -18.15
N GLU A 138 -10.04 3.16 -17.31
CA GLU A 138 -10.47 3.88 -16.09
C GLU A 138 -10.40 5.42 -16.25
N ILE A 139 -9.73 5.92 -17.29
CA ILE A 139 -9.60 7.35 -17.57
C ILE A 139 -10.84 7.83 -18.33
N THR A 140 -11.80 8.40 -17.58
CA THR A 140 -13.01 9.03 -18.13
C THR A 140 -12.83 10.53 -18.31
N ASP A 141 -13.78 11.21 -18.95
CA ASP A 141 -13.77 12.67 -19.07
C ASP A 141 -13.81 13.34 -17.68
N ALA A 142 -14.58 12.80 -16.74
CA ALA A 142 -14.61 13.30 -15.36
C ALA A 142 -13.23 13.19 -14.65
N VAL A 143 -12.46 12.14 -14.93
CA VAL A 143 -11.09 12.00 -14.44
C VAL A 143 -10.17 13.03 -15.09
N ARG A 144 -10.31 13.24 -16.42
CA ARG A 144 -9.51 14.23 -17.15
C ARG A 144 -9.77 15.66 -16.67
N GLU A 145 -11.02 16.03 -16.48
CA GLU A 145 -11.43 17.32 -15.94
C GLU A 145 -10.89 17.54 -14.53
N TYR A 146 -11.04 16.54 -13.66
CA TYR A 146 -10.53 16.58 -12.28
C TYR A 146 -9.00 16.72 -12.22
N ALA A 147 -8.28 15.99 -13.06
CA ALA A 147 -6.83 16.08 -13.17
C ALA A 147 -6.37 17.44 -13.72
N ALA A 148 -7.07 17.99 -14.72
CA ALA A 148 -6.70 19.26 -15.36
C ALA A 148 -6.73 20.46 -14.40
N GLU A 149 -7.59 20.42 -13.38
CA GLU A 149 -7.64 21.46 -12.34
C GLU A 149 -6.40 21.46 -11.45
N VAL A 150 -5.75 20.29 -11.27
CA VAL A 150 -4.55 20.11 -10.46
C VAL A 150 -3.27 20.33 -11.28
N PHE A 151 -3.19 19.66 -12.43
CA PHE A 151 -2.02 19.65 -13.29
C PHE A 151 -2.04 20.80 -14.30
N THR A 152 -2.00 22.04 -13.81
CA THR A 152 -1.90 23.22 -14.65
C THR A 152 -0.49 23.34 -15.28
N PRO A 153 -0.36 23.92 -16.50
CA PRO A 153 0.92 24.00 -17.20
C PRO A 153 2.04 24.66 -16.37
N GLY A 154 3.19 24.01 -16.31
CA GLY A 154 4.39 24.52 -15.65
C GLY A 154 4.36 24.47 -14.11
N ARG A 155 3.33 23.87 -13.51
CA ARG A 155 3.25 23.72 -12.04
C ARG A 155 4.31 22.74 -11.54
N PRO A 156 4.99 23.02 -10.40
CA PRO A 156 5.89 22.07 -9.79
C PRO A 156 5.21 20.72 -9.46
N LEU A 157 5.87 19.60 -9.77
CA LEU A 157 5.28 18.27 -9.55
C LEU A 157 4.87 18.06 -8.09
N LEU A 158 5.76 18.40 -7.14
CA LEU A 158 5.47 18.23 -5.71
C LEU A 158 4.22 19.00 -5.28
N GLU A 159 4.06 20.24 -5.75
CA GLU A 159 2.86 21.04 -5.45
C GLU A 159 1.59 20.41 -6.04
N ALA A 160 1.68 19.90 -7.28
CA ALA A 160 0.54 19.24 -7.93
C ALA A 160 0.16 17.93 -7.18
N ILE A 161 1.14 17.16 -6.72
CA ILE A 161 0.89 15.93 -5.96
C ILE A 161 0.27 16.23 -4.59
N VAL A 162 0.78 17.22 -3.87
CA VAL A 162 0.21 17.64 -2.58
C VAL A 162 -1.24 18.12 -2.76
N ASP A 163 -1.51 18.90 -3.80
CA ASP A 163 -2.87 19.37 -4.10
C ASP A 163 -3.80 18.23 -4.51
N LEU A 164 -3.37 17.30 -5.36
CA LEU A 164 -4.14 16.10 -5.72
C LEU A 164 -4.51 15.28 -4.48
N THR A 165 -3.54 15.10 -3.59
CA THR A 165 -3.69 14.37 -2.33
C THR A 165 -4.76 15.02 -1.43
N ASN A 166 -4.63 16.32 -1.19
CA ASN A 166 -5.58 17.11 -0.41
C ASN A 166 -6.98 17.14 -1.03
N ARG A 167 -7.08 17.30 -2.34
CA ARG A 167 -8.38 17.34 -3.03
C ARG A 167 -9.10 16.01 -2.94
N ILE A 168 -8.42 14.89 -3.16
CA ILE A 168 -9.06 13.57 -3.00
C ILE A 168 -9.54 13.38 -1.56
N ASN A 169 -8.71 13.73 -0.57
CA ASN A 169 -9.10 13.64 0.83
C ASN A 169 -10.33 14.51 1.17
N THR A 170 -10.42 15.70 0.59
CA THR A 170 -11.49 16.67 0.87
C THR A 170 -12.76 16.37 0.09
N ASP A 171 -12.64 15.98 -1.18
CA ASP A 171 -13.76 15.82 -2.11
C ASP A 171 -14.46 14.45 -1.98
N PHE A 172 -13.78 13.46 -1.36
CA PHE A 172 -14.29 12.11 -1.21
C PHE A 172 -14.49 11.74 0.26
N THR A 173 -15.58 11.05 0.54
CA THR A 173 -15.88 10.57 1.90
C THR A 173 -15.36 9.15 2.08
N TYR A 174 -14.49 8.94 3.08
CA TYR A 174 -14.08 7.59 3.46
C TYR A 174 -15.24 6.83 4.09
N ARG A 175 -15.66 5.72 3.46
CA ARG A 175 -16.75 4.89 3.95
C ARG A 175 -16.44 3.41 3.73
N SER A 176 -16.17 2.71 4.81
CA SER A 176 -15.97 1.26 4.78
C SER A 176 -17.23 0.55 4.26
N GLY A 177 -17.04 -0.42 3.35
CA GLY A 177 -18.13 -1.21 2.77
C GLY A 177 -18.96 -0.48 1.70
N SER A 178 -18.63 0.75 1.30
CA SER A 178 -19.35 1.47 0.22
C SER A 178 -19.02 0.95 -1.18
N THR A 179 -17.88 0.28 -1.32
CA THR A 179 -17.35 -0.23 -2.59
C THR A 179 -16.96 -1.70 -2.46
N ALA A 180 -16.90 -2.39 -3.58
CA ALA A 180 -16.31 -3.71 -3.73
C ALA A 180 -14.96 -3.58 -4.44
N ILE A 181 -14.11 -4.61 -4.36
CA ILE A 181 -12.79 -4.67 -5.04
C ILE A 181 -12.92 -4.34 -6.54
N SER A 182 -14.01 -4.78 -7.17
CA SER A 182 -14.30 -4.55 -8.59
C SER A 182 -14.93 -3.19 -8.92
N THR A 183 -15.14 -2.32 -7.93
CA THR A 183 -15.74 -1.00 -8.17
C THR A 183 -14.84 -0.16 -9.09
N ARG A 184 -15.43 0.40 -10.16
CA ARG A 184 -14.72 1.19 -11.17
C ARG A 184 -14.47 2.61 -10.67
N VAL A 185 -13.35 3.22 -11.10
CA VAL A 185 -13.02 4.63 -10.80
C VAL A 185 -14.16 5.56 -11.18
N ALA A 186 -14.82 5.34 -12.32
CA ALA A 186 -15.98 6.13 -12.72
C ALA A 186 -17.10 6.15 -11.67
N THR A 187 -17.34 5.02 -11.00
CA THR A 187 -18.36 4.92 -9.94
C THR A 187 -17.93 5.69 -8.68
N VAL A 188 -16.66 5.58 -8.30
CA VAL A 188 -16.08 6.31 -7.16
C VAL A 188 -16.14 7.82 -7.42
N MET A 189 -15.75 8.26 -8.62
CA MET A 189 -15.82 9.66 -9.04
C MET A 189 -17.26 10.22 -8.97
N ALA A 190 -18.26 9.43 -9.37
CA ALA A 190 -19.66 9.85 -9.34
C ALA A 190 -20.25 9.89 -7.93
N ARG A 191 -19.88 8.94 -7.06
CA ARG A 191 -20.43 8.84 -5.69
C ARG A 191 -19.68 9.70 -4.68
N ARG A 192 -18.43 10.04 -4.96
CA ARG A 192 -17.54 10.75 -4.04
C ARG A 192 -17.38 10.03 -2.70
N GLU A 193 -17.39 8.71 -2.73
CA GLU A 193 -17.17 7.86 -1.55
C GLU A 193 -16.41 6.58 -1.93
N GLY A 194 -15.60 6.08 -1.00
CA GLY A 194 -14.79 4.88 -1.19
C GLY A 194 -13.92 4.58 0.01
N VAL A 195 -12.94 3.70 -0.22
CA VAL A 195 -11.90 3.31 0.74
C VAL A 195 -10.51 3.64 0.18
N CYS A 196 -9.44 3.36 0.94
CA CYS A 196 -8.06 3.68 0.55
C CYS A 196 -7.68 3.13 -0.86
N GLN A 197 -8.12 1.92 -1.20
CA GLN A 197 -7.95 1.33 -2.52
C GLN A 197 -8.55 2.23 -3.62
N ASP A 198 -9.76 2.72 -3.40
CA ASP A 198 -10.47 3.56 -4.39
C ASP A 198 -9.78 4.90 -4.56
N PHE A 199 -9.35 5.52 -3.46
CA PHE A 199 -8.68 6.82 -3.48
C PHE A 199 -7.33 6.75 -4.17
N ALA A 200 -6.55 5.68 -3.92
CA ALA A 200 -5.33 5.40 -4.65
C ALA A 200 -5.59 5.22 -6.16
N ARG A 201 -6.66 4.51 -6.55
CA ARG A 201 -7.03 4.30 -7.96
C ARG A 201 -7.48 5.58 -8.65
N VAL A 202 -8.23 6.46 -7.96
CA VAL A 202 -8.57 7.80 -8.47
C VAL A 202 -7.31 8.63 -8.72
N ALA A 203 -6.37 8.64 -7.76
CA ALA A 203 -5.10 9.35 -7.93
C ALA A 203 -4.30 8.82 -9.13
N LEU A 204 -4.21 7.50 -9.29
CA LEU A 204 -3.53 6.86 -10.42
C LEU A 204 -4.19 7.19 -11.77
N ALA A 205 -5.52 7.20 -11.83
CA ALA A 205 -6.25 7.57 -13.04
C ALA A 205 -5.99 9.04 -13.42
N CYS A 206 -5.90 9.95 -12.42
CA CYS A 206 -5.53 11.36 -12.66
C CYS A 206 -4.08 11.49 -13.17
N LEU A 207 -3.11 10.79 -12.57
CA LEU A 207 -1.72 10.81 -13.05
C LEU A 207 -1.62 10.34 -14.49
N ARG A 208 -2.24 9.21 -14.82
CA ARG A 208 -2.23 8.62 -16.17
C ARG A 208 -2.97 9.48 -17.17
N ALA A 209 -4.04 10.18 -16.77
CA ALA A 209 -4.78 11.09 -17.64
C ALA A 209 -3.92 12.24 -18.18
N VAL A 210 -2.87 12.63 -17.43
CA VAL A 210 -1.91 13.66 -17.85
C VAL A 210 -0.59 13.06 -18.35
N GLY A 211 -0.50 11.73 -18.49
CA GLY A 211 0.66 11.03 -19.03
C GLY A 211 1.80 10.81 -18.04
N LEU A 212 1.54 10.96 -16.74
CA LEU A 212 2.49 10.60 -15.68
C LEU A 212 2.41 9.11 -15.35
N ALA A 213 3.55 8.51 -15.01
CA ALA A 213 3.61 7.12 -14.56
C ALA A 213 3.26 7.05 -13.06
N GLY A 214 2.22 6.26 -12.76
CA GLY A 214 1.74 6.05 -11.39
C GLY A 214 1.60 4.59 -11.04
N ARG A 215 2.13 4.16 -9.89
CA ARG A 215 1.97 2.80 -9.37
C ARG A 215 1.07 2.75 -8.15
N TYR A 216 0.26 1.71 -8.08
CA TYR A 216 -0.52 1.33 -6.91
C TYR A 216 0.41 0.66 -5.90
N VAL A 217 0.35 1.07 -4.64
CA VAL A 217 1.15 0.48 -3.57
C VAL A 217 0.21 -0.14 -2.53
N SER A 218 0.45 -1.41 -2.23
CA SER A 218 -0.19 -2.16 -1.15
C SER A 218 0.77 -2.27 0.03
N GLY A 219 0.27 -2.04 1.24
CA GLY A 219 1.09 -2.10 2.44
C GLY A 219 0.30 -1.97 3.72
N TYR A 220 0.96 -1.45 4.75
CA TYR A 220 0.36 -1.23 6.07
C TYR A 220 0.65 0.18 6.54
N LEU A 221 -0.27 0.75 7.30
CA LEU A 221 -0.10 2.03 7.97
C LEU A 221 -0.11 1.82 9.48
N ALA A 222 0.97 2.18 10.15
CA ALA A 222 1.02 2.21 11.60
C ALA A 222 0.13 3.35 12.13
N THR A 223 -0.95 2.99 12.83
CA THR A 223 -1.86 3.95 13.44
C THR A 223 -1.42 4.28 14.86
N GLU A 224 -1.52 5.54 15.24
CA GLU A 224 -1.28 5.97 16.61
C GLU A 224 -2.61 5.96 17.38
N PRO A 225 -2.66 5.39 18.60
CA PRO A 225 -3.85 5.43 19.41
C PRO A 225 -4.19 6.88 19.77
N PRO A 226 -5.48 7.22 19.93
CA PRO A 226 -5.88 8.52 20.43
C PRO A 226 -5.19 8.83 21.77
N PRO A 227 -4.85 10.09 22.07
CA PRO A 227 -4.21 10.46 23.32
C PRO A 227 -4.93 9.89 24.55
N GLY A 228 -4.19 9.18 25.42
CA GLY A 228 -4.71 8.59 26.66
C GLY A 228 -5.45 7.26 26.47
N ARG A 229 -5.42 6.64 25.27
CA ARG A 229 -5.95 5.28 25.04
C ARG A 229 -4.82 4.31 24.73
N GLU A 230 -4.96 3.08 25.21
CA GLU A 230 -4.06 1.99 24.81
C GLU A 230 -4.30 1.60 23.35
N ARG A 231 -3.24 1.14 22.70
CA ARG A 231 -3.29 0.59 21.35
C ARG A 231 -4.12 -0.70 21.34
N VAL A 232 -5.09 -0.77 20.43
CA VAL A 232 -5.90 -1.98 20.23
C VAL A 232 -5.16 -2.88 19.23
N VAL A 233 -4.77 -4.06 19.67
CA VAL A 233 -4.11 -5.06 18.82
C VAL A 233 -5.08 -5.54 17.73
N GLY A 234 -4.60 -5.61 16.49
CA GLY A 234 -5.41 -6.05 15.34
C GLY A 234 -6.39 -5.00 14.80
N ALA A 235 -6.29 -3.74 15.25
CA ALA A 235 -7.13 -2.63 14.78
C ALA A 235 -6.57 -1.90 13.56
N ASP A 236 -5.31 -2.13 13.21
CA ASP A 236 -4.74 -1.61 11.97
C ASP A 236 -5.35 -2.32 10.76
N ALA A 237 -5.26 -1.73 9.61
CA ALA A 237 -5.78 -2.32 8.38
C ALA A 237 -4.67 -2.41 7.33
N SER A 238 -4.83 -3.34 6.39
CA SER A 238 -4.12 -3.22 5.12
C SER A 238 -4.46 -1.88 4.50
N HIS A 239 -3.46 -1.22 3.92
CA HIS A 239 -3.59 0.12 3.40
C HIS A 239 -3.08 0.19 1.96
N ALA A 240 -3.57 1.18 1.23
CA ALA A 240 -3.18 1.40 -0.14
C ALA A 240 -2.95 2.90 -0.39
N TRP A 241 -1.96 3.19 -1.22
CA TRP A 241 -1.61 4.53 -1.65
C TRP A 241 -1.07 4.55 -3.07
N ALA A 242 -0.71 5.71 -3.56
CA ALA A 242 -0.15 5.88 -4.89
C ALA A 242 1.30 6.36 -4.83
N ALA A 243 2.05 6.13 -5.90
CA ALA A 243 3.35 6.77 -6.09
C ALA A 243 3.51 7.23 -7.54
N VAL A 244 4.09 8.41 -7.74
CA VAL A 244 4.41 8.97 -9.06
C VAL A 244 5.90 8.82 -9.34
N TRP A 245 6.22 8.47 -10.59
CA TRP A 245 7.61 8.36 -11.05
C TRP A 245 8.25 9.73 -11.25
N LEU A 246 9.53 9.82 -10.90
CA LEU A 246 10.41 10.95 -11.20
C LEU A 246 11.61 10.45 -12.03
N PRO A 247 12.17 11.30 -12.90
CA PRO A 247 13.44 10.99 -13.57
C PRO A 247 14.53 10.50 -12.62
N GLY A 248 15.32 9.51 -13.06
CA GLY A 248 16.36 8.87 -12.24
C GLY A 248 15.86 7.69 -11.43
N GLU A 249 14.81 6.99 -11.90
CA GLU A 249 14.26 5.75 -11.31
C GLU A 249 13.75 5.93 -9.87
N ARG A 250 13.30 7.14 -9.53
CA ARG A 250 12.77 7.47 -8.21
C ARG A 250 11.24 7.55 -8.22
N TRP A 251 10.64 7.35 -7.06
CA TRP A 251 9.19 7.38 -6.89
C TRP A 251 8.84 8.24 -5.68
N LEU A 252 7.94 9.20 -5.88
CA LEU A 252 7.36 9.99 -4.80
C LEU A 252 6.02 9.36 -4.42
N ALA A 253 5.96 8.78 -3.23
CA ALA A 253 4.77 8.14 -2.72
C ALA A 253 3.91 9.11 -1.90
N PHE A 254 2.59 9.02 -2.07
CA PHE A 254 1.61 9.90 -1.42
C PHE A 254 0.31 9.15 -1.11
N ASP A 255 -0.32 9.51 -0.01
CA ASP A 255 -1.50 8.84 0.55
C ASP A 255 -2.71 9.79 0.53
N PRO A 256 -3.58 9.69 -0.47
CA PRO A 256 -4.75 10.55 -0.58
C PRO A 256 -5.82 10.27 0.49
N THR A 257 -5.76 9.12 1.17
CA THR A 257 -6.68 8.81 2.27
C THR A 257 -6.37 9.62 3.53
N ASN A 258 -5.08 9.88 3.77
CA ASN A 258 -4.62 10.55 4.99
C ASN A 258 -4.05 11.95 4.73
N ASP A 259 -4.24 12.50 3.52
CA ASP A 259 -3.78 13.83 3.11
C ASP A 259 -2.30 14.08 3.42
N LYS A 260 -1.41 13.19 2.95
CA LYS A 260 0.02 13.28 3.22
C LYS A 260 0.90 12.62 2.17
N LEU A 261 2.16 13.00 2.17
CA LEU A 261 3.21 12.18 1.58
C LEU A 261 3.45 10.95 2.46
N VAL A 262 3.88 9.86 1.85
CA VAL A 262 4.23 8.62 2.57
C VAL A 262 5.42 8.89 3.48
N ASP A 263 5.32 8.46 4.72
CA ASP A 263 6.30 8.67 5.78
C ASP A 263 6.70 7.32 6.44
N GLU A 264 7.53 7.39 7.47
CA GLU A 264 8.05 6.23 8.21
C GLU A 264 6.98 5.36 8.89
N ARG A 265 5.70 5.71 8.81
CA ARG A 265 4.58 4.89 9.30
C ARG A 265 4.01 3.96 8.24
N HIS A 266 4.44 4.08 6.99
CA HIS A 266 3.95 3.28 5.87
C HIS A 266 4.91 2.13 5.58
N VAL A 267 4.48 0.90 5.83
CA VAL A 267 5.25 -0.30 5.48
C VAL A 267 4.84 -0.76 4.09
N THR A 268 5.73 -0.64 3.12
CA THR A 268 5.51 -1.07 1.73
C THR A 268 5.63 -2.58 1.61
N VAL A 269 4.60 -3.22 1.07
CA VAL A 269 4.57 -4.67 0.83
C VAL A 269 4.76 -4.98 -0.65
N ALA A 270 3.93 -4.41 -1.51
CA ALA A 270 3.97 -4.69 -2.95
C ALA A 270 3.48 -3.49 -3.75
N TRP A 271 3.81 -3.44 -5.02
CA TRP A 271 3.28 -2.46 -5.97
C TRP A 271 3.01 -3.06 -7.34
N GLY A 272 2.06 -2.48 -8.04
CA GLY A 272 1.68 -2.85 -9.39
C GLY A 272 1.00 -1.68 -10.11
N ARG A 273 0.38 -1.97 -11.23
CA ARG A 273 -0.42 -1.00 -11.98
C ARG A 273 -1.77 -0.71 -11.32
N ASP A 274 -2.33 -1.73 -10.66
CA ASP A 274 -3.60 -1.65 -9.93
C ASP A 274 -3.61 -2.68 -8.78
N TYR A 275 -4.69 -2.68 -8.00
CA TYR A 275 -4.95 -3.67 -6.95
C TYR A 275 -4.82 -5.11 -7.44
N ASP A 276 -5.32 -5.41 -8.64
CA ASP A 276 -5.36 -6.78 -9.18
C ASP A 276 -3.97 -7.40 -9.39
N ASP A 277 -2.93 -6.58 -9.51
CA ASP A 277 -1.54 -7.05 -9.61
C ASP A 277 -1.01 -7.53 -8.24
N VAL A 278 -1.49 -6.93 -7.14
CA VAL A 278 -0.92 -7.12 -5.80
C VAL A 278 -1.97 -7.30 -4.69
N PRO A 279 -3.01 -8.13 -4.90
CA PRO A 279 -3.96 -8.41 -3.84
C PRO A 279 -3.26 -9.10 -2.67
N PRO A 280 -3.49 -8.70 -1.42
CA PRO A 280 -2.85 -9.32 -0.25
C PRO A 280 -2.99 -10.84 -0.24
N LEU A 281 -4.17 -11.34 -0.57
CA LEU A 281 -4.44 -12.77 -0.73
C LEU A 281 -5.54 -12.97 -1.78
N ARG A 282 -5.29 -13.88 -2.72
CA ARG A 282 -6.25 -14.32 -3.72
C ARG A 282 -6.14 -15.83 -3.91
N GLY A 283 -7.26 -16.51 -4.12
CA GLY A 283 -7.24 -17.95 -4.27
C GLY A 283 -8.44 -18.51 -5.01
N VAL A 284 -8.39 -19.81 -5.25
CA VAL A 284 -9.48 -20.62 -5.81
C VAL A 284 -9.68 -21.80 -4.87
N ILE A 285 -10.93 -22.11 -4.54
CA ILE A 285 -11.31 -23.23 -3.71
C ILE A 285 -12.21 -24.20 -4.50
N TYR A 286 -12.13 -25.48 -4.17
CA TYR A 286 -13.02 -26.51 -4.67
C TYR A 286 -13.92 -27.00 -3.52
N THR A 287 -15.20 -26.67 -3.59
CA THR A 287 -16.18 -26.93 -2.53
C THR A 287 -17.59 -26.98 -3.08
N GLU A 288 -18.49 -27.64 -2.36
CA GLU A 288 -19.95 -27.55 -2.53
C GLU A 288 -20.53 -26.38 -1.69
N SER A 289 -19.69 -25.70 -0.90
CA SER A 289 -20.12 -24.57 -0.07
C SER A 289 -20.74 -23.46 -0.91
N SER A 290 -21.83 -22.92 -0.43
CA SER A 290 -22.55 -21.80 -1.05
C SER A 290 -22.14 -20.46 -0.49
N SER A 291 -21.46 -20.43 0.65
CA SER A 291 -21.01 -19.20 1.30
C SER A 291 -19.65 -19.36 2.02
N SER A 292 -18.97 -18.24 2.17
CA SER A 292 -17.76 -18.13 2.98
C SER A 292 -17.73 -16.81 3.73
N ARG A 293 -17.08 -16.82 4.89
CA ARG A 293 -16.78 -15.62 5.67
C ARG A 293 -15.30 -15.37 5.66
N ILE A 294 -14.92 -14.11 5.43
CA ILE A 294 -13.54 -13.65 5.54
C ILE A 294 -13.39 -12.71 6.74
N GLU A 295 -12.34 -12.92 7.51
CA GLU A 295 -11.91 -12.06 8.60
C GLU A 295 -10.46 -11.66 8.36
N VAL A 296 -10.17 -10.37 8.40
CA VAL A 296 -8.81 -9.83 8.24
C VAL A 296 -8.46 -9.04 9.49
N SER A 297 -7.29 -9.32 10.05
CA SER A 297 -6.73 -8.62 11.20
C SER A 297 -5.30 -8.20 10.87
N VAL A 298 -4.98 -6.94 11.12
CA VAL A 298 -3.63 -6.40 10.93
C VAL A 298 -3.20 -5.69 12.21
N ASP A 299 -1.96 -5.96 12.62
CA ASP A 299 -1.30 -5.30 13.73
C ASP A 299 0.08 -4.80 13.31
N VAL A 300 0.33 -3.48 13.42
CA VAL A 300 1.61 -2.84 13.11
C VAL A 300 2.19 -2.26 14.40
N ALA A 301 2.79 -3.14 15.20
CA ALA A 301 3.29 -2.79 16.53
C ALA A 301 4.67 -2.13 16.47
N PRO A 302 4.85 -0.91 16.99
CA PRO A 302 6.17 -0.31 17.11
C PRO A 302 7.04 -1.16 18.07
N ILE A 303 8.31 -1.31 17.71
CA ILE A 303 9.32 -1.99 18.52
C ILE A 303 10.31 -0.93 19.02
N ASP A 304 10.41 -0.78 20.33
CA ASP A 304 11.39 0.12 20.93
C ASP A 304 12.82 -0.33 20.63
N PRO A 305 13.72 0.57 20.23
CA PRO A 305 15.13 0.24 19.98
C PRO A 305 15.85 -0.35 21.20
N ALA A 306 15.35 -0.10 22.40
CA ALA A 306 15.95 -0.56 23.66
C ALA A 306 15.66 -2.04 24.01
N ALA A 307 14.75 -2.73 23.30
CA ALA A 307 14.36 -4.11 23.60
C ALA A 307 15.30 -5.18 22.98
N SER A 308 16.30 -4.79 22.19
CA SER A 308 17.28 -5.71 21.58
C SER A 308 18.52 -5.99 22.44
N GLY A 309 18.45 -5.74 23.74
CA GLY A 309 19.48 -6.09 24.73
C GLY A 309 19.54 -7.61 24.91
N ASN A 310 20.64 -8.20 24.43
CA ASN A 310 21.07 -9.59 24.53
C ASN A 310 20.81 -10.18 25.94
N PRO A 311 20.07 -11.29 26.08
CA PRO A 311 19.87 -11.96 27.38
C PRO A 311 21.11 -12.68 27.94
N ALA A 312 22.27 -12.57 27.29
CA ALA A 312 23.48 -13.33 27.66
C ALA A 312 24.37 -12.69 28.74
N ASN A 313 24.01 -11.52 29.33
CA ASN A 313 24.89 -10.82 30.28
C ASN A 313 24.30 -10.64 31.71
N ARG A 314 23.42 -11.53 32.17
CA ARG A 314 22.91 -11.55 33.56
C ARG A 314 23.35 -12.76 34.38
N ALA A 315 24.53 -13.30 34.12
CA ALA A 315 25.06 -14.44 34.87
C ALA A 315 26.53 -14.25 35.23
N SER A 316 26.93 -13.13 35.81
CA SER A 316 28.28 -12.99 36.40
C SER A 316 28.40 -11.88 37.43
N ASP A 317 27.41 -11.73 38.34
CA ASP A 317 27.66 -10.98 39.59
C ASP A 317 26.88 -11.63 40.72
N ALA A 318 27.39 -12.81 41.15
CA ALA A 318 27.11 -13.43 42.42
C ALA A 318 28.32 -14.28 42.82
N HIS A 319 29.30 -13.63 43.40
CA HIS A 319 30.22 -14.21 44.39
C HIS A 319 30.74 -13.09 45.28
#